data_fadc18f589ecbd2f67d93b8a5e9ab085
#
_entry.id   fadc18f589ecbd2f67d93b8a5e9ab085
#
_cell.length_a   1.000
_cell.length_b   1.000
_cell.length_c   1.000
_cell.angle_alpha   90.00
_cell.angle_beta   90.00
_cell.angle_gamma   90.00
#
_symmetry.space_group_name_H-M   'P 1'
#
loop_
_entity.id
_entity.type
_entity.pdbx_description
1 polymer ?
#
loop_
_entity_poly.entity_id
_entity_poly.type
_entity_poly.pdbx_seq_one_letter_code
_entity_poly.pdbx_strand_id
1 'polypeptide(L)'
;LLSYLVIMIQISQDNIADRFMRYVQIDTQSDPTSNAHPTSEKQKDLSKLLLKELQGMGITDSSTDEFGYVYATIPSNSDKKNIPIICFCAHVDTAPDCSGTNVKPILHRNYDGKDIVLPDDSSQVLRVSDSPYLKNHINSDIITTSGTTLLGADDKSGVAAIMEAALFLIQNPAIKHGDIKILFTPDEEVGQGTAKVDMKKLGATYGYTLDGGEAG
;
A
#
# COMPACT_ATOMS: atom_id res chain seq x y z
N LEU A 1 4.59 34.30 20.36
CA LEU A 1 4.68 33.93 18.94
C LEU A 1 5.28 32.53 18.88
N LEU A 2 4.43 31.46 18.78
CA LEU A 2 4.89 30.10 18.49
C LEU A 2 5.20 30.05 16.98
N SER A 3 6.48 30.04 16.64
CA SER A 3 6.90 29.66 15.29
C SER A 3 6.65 28.16 15.12
N TYR A 4 5.61 27.79 14.39
CA TYR A 4 5.46 26.44 13.88
C TYR A 4 6.59 26.21 12.89
N LEU A 5 7.57 25.40 13.27
CA LEU A 5 8.55 24.85 12.35
C LEU A 5 7.80 23.84 11.46
N VAL A 6 7.39 24.26 10.29
CA VAL A 6 6.90 23.36 9.26
C VAL A 6 8.14 22.59 8.76
N ILE A 7 8.36 21.41 9.32
CA ILE A 7 9.32 20.48 8.75
C ILE A 7 8.69 20.02 7.43
N MET A 8 9.24 20.50 6.32
CA MET A 8 8.90 19.96 4.99
C MET A 8 9.41 18.53 4.97
N ILE A 9 8.49 17.59 5.17
CA ILE A 9 8.76 16.16 5.07
C ILE A 9 8.96 15.86 3.59
N GLN A 10 10.17 15.55 3.20
CA GLN A 10 10.50 15.15 1.84
C GLN A 10 10.70 13.64 1.81
N ILE A 11 9.60 12.88 1.65
CA ILE A 11 9.69 11.48 1.25
C ILE A 11 10.14 11.49 -0.21
N SER A 12 11.18 10.73 -0.55
CA SER A 12 11.63 10.62 -1.93
C SER A 12 10.53 9.92 -2.75
N GLN A 13 10.02 10.60 -3.77
CA GLN A 13 9.03 10.02 -4.68
C GLN A 13 9.58 8.76 -5.39
N ASP A 14 10.88 8.72 -5.67
CA ASP A 14 11.52 7.55 -6.27
C ASP A 14 11.47 6.33 -5.36
N ASN A 15 11.66 6.49 -4.04
CA ASN A 15 11.62 5.37 -3.10
C ASN A 15 10.23 4.72 -3.03
N ILE A 16 9.17 5.53 -2.95
CA ILE A 16 7.80 4.99 -2.90
C ILE A 16 7.40 4.35 -4.24
N ALA A 17 7.77 4.94 -5.37
CA ALA A 17 7.50 4.38 -6.70
C ALA A 17 8.23 3.04 -6.89
N ASP A 18 9.51 2.96 -6.51
CA ASP A 18 10.30 1.73 -6.61
C ASP A 18 9.72 0.62 -5.70
N ARG A 19 9.29 0.98 -4.49
CA ARG A 19 8.62 0.06 -3.57
C ARG A 19 7.32 -0.46 -4.16
N PHE A 20 6.47 0.43 -4.62
CA PHE A 20 5.21 0.10 -5.27
C PHE A 20 5.43 -0.81 -6.49
N MET A 21 6.35 -0.46 -7.39
CA MET A 21 6.65 -1.27 -8.58
C MET A 21 7.17 -2.67 -8.24
N ARG A 22 7.86 -2.86 -7.12
CA ARG A 22 8.24 -4.20 -6.64
C ARG A 22 7.03 -4.98 -6.14
N TYR A 23 6.13 -4.34 -5.39
CA TYR A 23 4.98 -5.00 -4.80
C TYR A 23 3.95 -5.45 -5.85
N VAL A 24 3.70 -4.65 -6.88
CA VAL A 24 2.73 -5.01 -7.93
C VAL A 24 3.16 -6.21 -8.77
N GLN A 25 4.45 -6.55 -8.80
CA GLN A 25 4.96 -7.73 -9.51
C GLN A 25 4.69 -9.05 -8.77
N ILE A 26 4.28 -8.99 -7.51
CA ILE A 26 3.90 -10.18 -6.73
C ILE A 26 2.42 -10.44 -6.98
N ASP A 27 2.10 -11.61 -7.53
CA ASP A 27 0.71 -12.03 -7.74
C ASP A 27 0.04 -12.32 -6.39
N THR A 28 -0.99 -11.56 -6.07
CA THR A 28 -1.77 -11.68 -4.82
C THR A 28 -3.27 -11.72 -5.07
N GLN A 29 -3.68 -12.08 -6.29
CA GLN A 29 -5.08 -12.12 -6.67
C GLN A 29 -5.89 -13.01 -5.74
N SER A 30 -7.00 -12.50 -5.21
CA SER A 30 -7.98 -13.24 -4.43
C SER A 30 -8.80 -14.19 -5.32
N ASP A 31 -9.45 -15.19 -4.71
CA ASP A 31 -10.29 -16.17 -5.41
C ASP A 31 -11.70 -16.19 -4.82
N PRO A 32 -12.71 -15.60 -5.50
CA PRO A 32 -14.08 -15.54 -5.00
C PRO A 32 -14.77 -16.91 -4.96
N THR A 33 -14.18 -17.94 -5.57
CA THR A 33 -14.74 -19.30 -5.55
C THR A 33 -14.19 -20.15 -4.41
N SER A 34 -13.15 -19.69 -3.74
CA SER A 34 -12.49 -20.39 -2.62
C SER A 34 -13.23 -20.15 -1.30
N ASN A 35 -13.34 -21.21 -0.50
CA ASN A 35 -13.80 -21.11 0.91
C ASN A 35 -12.64 -21.08 1.91
N ALA A 36 -11.40 -21.06 1.44
CA ALA A 36 -10.23 -20.91 2.29
C ALA A 36 -10.06 -19.45 2.75
N HIS A 37 -9.19 -19.23 3.75
CA HIS A 37 -8.76 -17.91 4.15
C HIS A 37 -7.25 -17.93 4.46
N PRO A 38 -6.42 -17.19 3.70
CA PRO A 38 -6.82 -16.37 2.56
C PRO A 38 -7.39 -17.22 1.42
N THR A 39 -8.20 -16.62 0.57
CA THR A 39 -8.84 -17.30 -0.54
C THR A 39 -7.83 -17.84 -1.56
N SER A 40 -6.64 -17.24 -1.59
CA SER A 40 -5.49 -17.77 -2.35
C SER A 40 -4.20 -17.65 -1.54
N GLU A 41 -3.41 -18.72 -1.49
CA GLU A 41 -2.16 -18.78 -0.71
C GLU A 41 -1.08 -17.80 -1.23
N LYS A 42 -1.14 -17.41 -2.50
CA LYS A 42 -0.19 -16.47 -3.11
C LYS A 42 -0.21 -15.07 -2.49
N GLN A 43 -1.29 -14.68 -1.82
CA GLN A 43 -1.36 -13.43 -1.06
C GLN A 43 -0.31 -13.39 0.06
N LYS A 44 -0.01 -14.55 0.66
CA LYS A 44 1.01 -14.65 1.72
C LYS A 44 2.43 -14.35 1.25
N ASP A 45 2.68 -14.33 -0.05
CA ASP A 45 4.03 -14.05 -0.56
C ASP A 45 4.36 -12.55 -0.39
N LEU A 46 3.39 -11.67 -0.62
CA LEU A 46 3.55 -10.25 -0.29
C LEU A 46 3.62 -10.06 1.24
N SER A 47 2.75 -10.72 2.01
CA SER A 47 2.76 -10.64 3.49
C SER A 47 4.13 -11.01 4.07
N LYS A 48 4.78 -12.07 3.57
CA LYS A 48 6.12 -12.48 3.99
C LYS A 48 7.18 -11.44 3.65
N LEU A 49 7.09 -10.82 2.46
CA LEU A 49 8.00 -9.75 2.07
C LEU A 49 7.84 -8.53 2.98
N LEU A 50 6.60 -8.10 3.23
CA LEU A 50 6.29 -6.97 4.10
C LEU A 50 6.82 -7.19 5.52
N LEU A 51 6.61 -8.38 6.10
CA LEU A 51 7.18 -8.74 7.40
C LEU A 51 8.70 -8.62 7.40
N LYS A 52 9.37 -9.17 6.38
CA LYS A 52 10.83 -9.10 6.25
C LYS A 52 11.32 -7.65 6.14
N GLU A 53 10.63 -6.81 5.38
CA GLU A 53 11.00 -5.39 5.23
C GLU A 53 10.78 -4.62 6.54
N LEU A 54 9.65 -4.83 7.26
CA LEU A 54 9.40 -4.22 8.57
C LEU A 54 10.50 -4.58 9.57
N GLN A 55 10.87 -5.84 9.64
CA GLN A 55 11.98 -6.30 10.50
C GLN A 55 13.31 -5.68 10.09
N GLY A 56 13.56 -5.57 8.78
CA GLY A 56 14.76 -4.91 8.24
C GLY A 56 14.85 -3.42 8.56
N MET A 57 13.70 -2.75 8.74
CA MET A 57 13.62 -1.35 9.23
C MET A 57 13.86 -1.22 10.74
N GLY A 58 13.96 -2.34 11.47
CA GLY A 58 14.09 -2.34 12.93
C GLY A 58 12.74 -2.39 13.68
N ILE A 59 11.63 -2.59 12.99
CA ILE A 59 10.31 -2.76 13.60
C ILE A 59 10.17 -4.23 14.04
N THR A 60 10.71 -4.53 15.23
CA THR A 60 10.81 -5.91 15.75
C THR A 60 9.50 -6.46 16.28
N ASP A 61 8.57 -5.59 16.74
CA ASP A 61 7.21 -5.99 17.07
C ASP A 61 6.38 -6.11 15.79
N SER A 62 6.69 -7.13 15.00
CA SER A 62 6.02 -7.43 13.74
C SER A 62 5.89 -8.95 13.56
N SER A 63 4.77 -9.39 12.98
CA SER A 63 4.46 -10.81 12.79
C SER A 63 3.41 -10.99 11.70
N THR A 64 3.36 -12.19 11.14
CA THR A 64 2.22 -12.68 10.35
C THR A 64 1.51 -13.78 11.12
N ASP A 65 0.23 -13.99 10.82
CA ASP A 65 -0.52 -15.14 11.29
C ASP A 65 -0.71 -16.18 10.17
N GLU A 66 -1.42 -17.27 10.49
CA GLU A 66 -1.70 -18.37 9.56
C GLU A 66 -2.58 -17.95 8.37
N PHE A 67 -3.34 -16.87 8.53
CA PHE A 67 -4.22 -16.31 7.51
C PHE A 67 -3.52 -15.29 6.59
N GLY A 68 -2.29 -14.90 6.92
CA GLY A 68 -1.53 -13.95 6.12
C GLY A 68 -1.70 -12.48 6.51
N TYR A 69 -2.40 -12.17 7.59
CA TYR A 69 -2.40 -10.82 8.15
C TYR A 69 -1.00 -10.44 8.63
N VAL A 70 -0.60 -9.21 8.36
CA VAL A 70 0.65 -8.64 8.88
C VAL A 70 0.30 -7.62 9.95
N TYR A 71 0.84 -7.82 11.14
CA TYR A 71 0.72 -6.89 12.27
C TYR A 71 2.09 -6.31 12.58
N ALA A 72 2.17 -5.00 12.78
CA ALA A 72 3.38 -4.38 13.30
C ALA A 72 3.06 -3.21 14.22
N THR A 73 4.03 -2.89 15.10
CA THR A 73 3.93 -1.75 16.01
C THR A 73 5.19 -0.91 15.91
N ILE A 74 5.01 0.38 15.65
CA ILE A 74 6.04 1.39 15.86
C ILE A 74 5.77 1.96 17.25
N PRO A 75 6.64 1.69 18.24
CA PRO A 75 6.40 2.12 19.61
C PRO A 75 6.48 3.63 19.76
N SER A 76 5.67 4.17 20.66
CA SER A 76 5.69 5.60 21.00
C SER A 76 7.09 6.09 21.35
N ASN A 77 7.46 7.25 20.84
CA ASN A 77 8.67 7.99 21.21
C ASN A 77 8.36 9.31 21.94
N SER A 78 7.12 9.47 22.41
CA SER A 78 6.62 10.69 23.07
C SER A 78 6.50 10.47 24.58
N ASP A 79 6.85 11.49 25.36
CA ASP A 79 6.66 11.51 26.81
C ASP A 79 5.21 11.85 27.22
N LYS A 80 4.35 12.20 26.26
CA LYS A 80 2.94 12.49 26.51
C LYS A 80 2.20 11.22 26.92
N LYS A 81 1.33 11.34 27.91
CA LYS A 81 0.47 10.23 28.38
C LYS A 81 -0.88 10.25 27.64
N ASN A 82 -1.51 9.08 27.58
CA ASN A 82 -2.85 8.91 27.01
C ASN A 82 -2.97 9.32 25.53
N ILE A 83 -1.91 9.09 24.74
CA ILE A 83 -1.98 9.26 23.29
C ILE A 83 -2.78 8.08 22.74
N PRO A 84 -3.84 8.29 21.94
CA PRO A 84 -4.56 7.21 21.31
C PRO A 84 -3.64 6.37 20.41
N ILE A 85 -3.83 5.06 20.43
CA ILE A 85 -3.14 4.14 19.52
C ILE A 85 -3.86 4.19 18.18
N ILE A 86 -3.15 4.55 17.13
CA ILE A 86 -3.70 4.61 15.77
C ILE A 86 -3.19 3.44 14.93
N CYS A 87 -4.03 2.96 14.02
CA CYS A 87 -3.67 1.96 13.04
C CYS A 87 -3.77 2.53 11.62
N PHE A 88 -2.80 2.21 10.78
CA PHE A 88 -2.91 2.35 9.33
C PHE A 88 -3.07 0.96 8.72
N CYS A 89 -4.06 0.82 7.84
CA CYS A 89 -4.43 -0.43 7.22
C CYS A 89 -4.45 -0.30 5.70
N ALA A 90 -4.04 -1.36 5.00
CA ALA A 90 -4.14 -1.52 3.56
C ALA A 90 -4.30 -3.01 3.25
N HIS A 91 -4.88 -3.34 2.07
CA HIS A 91 -4.99 -4.76 1.70
C HIS A 91 -3.88 -5.19 0.72
N VAL A 92 -3.54 -6.47 0.77
CA VAL A 92 -2.48 -7.04 -0.06
C VAL A 92 -2.99 -7.71 -1.32
N ASP A 93 -4.25 -8.14 -1.31
CA ASP A 93 -4.85 -8.81 -2.45
C ASP A 93 -5.19 -7.86 -3.59
N THR A 94 -5.45 -8.43 -4.74
CA THR A 94 -5.91 -7.72 -5.93
C THR A 94 -7.17 -8.37 -6.47
N ALA A 95 -7.99 -7.57 -7.15
CA ALA A 95 -9.27 -7.97 -7.69
C ALA A 95 -9.18 -9.21 -8.59
N PRO A 96 -10.18 -10.11 -8.51
CA PRO A 96 -10.19 -11.34 -9.30
C PRO A 96 -10.56 -11.12 -10.78
N ASP A 97 -11.06 -9.95 -11.15
CA ASP A 97 -11.63 -9.67 -12.47
C ASP A 97 -10.60 -9.64 -13.61
N CYS A 98 -9.34 -9.37 -13.28
CA CYS A 98 -8.25 -9.32 -14.25
C CYS A 98 -6.99 -9.94 -13.65
N SER A 99 -6.18 -10.59 -14.51
CA SER A 99 -4.97 -11.27 -14.08
C SER A 99 -3.97 -10.33 -13.40
N GLY A 100 -3.49 -10.73 -12.22
CA GLY A 100 -2.36 -10.10 -11.51
C GLY A 100 -1.03 -10.85 -11.71
N THR A 101 -0.95 -11.79 -12.66
CA THR A 101 0.22 -12.62 -12.90
C THR A 101 1.17 -11.98 -13.91
N ASN A 102 2.46 -11.91 -13.57
CA ASN A 102 3.51 -11.30 -14.42
C ASN A 102 3.26 -9.83 -14.75
N VAL A 103 2.81 -9.06 -13.79
CA VAL A 103 2.64 -7.61 -13.92
C VAL A 103 3.97 -6.96 -14.30
N LYS A 104 3.93 -6.12 -15.35
CA LYS A 104 5.07 -5.34 -15.83
C LYS A 104 4.77 -3.85 -15.60
N PRO A 105 5.15 -3.27 -14.47
CA PRO A 105 4.91 -1.86 -14.20
C PRO A 105 5.80 -0.98 -15.08
N ILE A 106 5.24 0.12 -15.60
CA ILE A 106 5.93 1.09 -16.44
C ILE A 106 5.81 2.47 -15.80
N LEU A 107 6.94 3.11 -15.54
CA LEU A 107 6.99 4.46 -15.02
C LEU A 107 7.10 5.46 -16.18
N HIS A 108 6.06 6.27 -16.36
CA HIS A 108 6.01 7.38 -17.30
C HIS A 108 6.40 8.66 -16.56
N ARG A 109 7.59 9.16 -16.83
CA ARG A 109 8.10 10.40 -16.21
C ARG A 109 7.54 11.63 -16.92
N ASN A 110 7.21 12.67 -16.16
CA ASN A 110 6.76 13.96 -16.68
C ASN A 110 5.63 13.82 -17.72
N TYR A 111 4.54 13.20 -17.32
CA TYR A 111 3.39 12.94 -18.19
C TYR A 111 2.99 14.18 -19.00
N ASP A 112 2.83 14.04 -20.31
CA ASP A 112 2.64 15.15 -21.24
C ASP A 112 1.16 15.49 -21.52
N GLY A 113 0.22 14.79 -20.87
CA GLY A 113 -1.22 15.04 -21.03
C GLY A 113 -1.86 14.32 -22.22
N LYS A 114 -1.14 13.43 -22.91
CA LYS A 114 -1.69 12.64 -24.02
C LYS A 114 -2.19 11.28 -23.59
N ASP A 115 -2.94 10.62 -24.48
CA ASP A 115 -3.34 9.22 -24.29
C ASP A 115 -2.10 8.33 -24.16
N ILE A 116 -2.16 7.34 -23.24
CA ILE A 116 -1.09 6.38 -23.03
C ILE A 116 -1.51 5.05 -23.65
N VAL A 117 -0.81 4.64 -24.71
CA VAL A 117 -0.98 3.32 -25.34
C VAL A 117 -0.12 2.31 -24.58
N LEU A 118 -0.71 1.21 -24.13
CA LEU A 118 0.01 0.18 -23.39
C LEU A 118 0.76 -0.77 -24.34
N PRO A 119 2.06 -1.04 -24.12
CA PRO A 119 2.93 -1.61 -25.16
C PRO A 119 2.67 -3.09 -25.46
N ASP A 120 2.22 -3.90 -24.50
CA ASP A 120 1.98 -5.35 -24.70
C ASP A 120 0.59 -5.63 -25.30
N ASP A 121 -0.33 -4.65 -25.25
CA ASP A 121 -1.62 -4.68 -25.93
C ASP A 121 -2.01 -3.25 -26.36
N SER A 122 -1.76 -2.92 -27.61
CA SER A 122 -2.03 -1.58 -28.15
C SER A 122 -3.52 -1.23 -28.27
N SER A 123 -4.42 -2.19 -28.06
CA SER A 123 -5.85 -1.92 -27.95
C SER A 123 -6.23 -1.31 -26.59
N GLN A 124 -5.37 -1.50 -25.59
CA GLN A 124 -5.50 -0.91 -24.27
C GLN A 124 -4.89 0.48 -24.26
N VAL A 125 -5.74 1.49 -24.15
CA VAL A 125 -5.32 2.89 -24.20
C VAL A 125 -5.96 3.62 -23.02
N LEU A 126 -5.14 4.24 -22.18
CA LEU A 126 -5.60 5.18 -21.17
C LEU A 126 -5.90 6.51 -21.85
N ARG A 127 -7.16 6.75 -22.17
CA ARG A 127 -7.59 7.96 -22.87
C ARG A 127 -7.91 9.07 -21.89
N VAL A 128 -7.44 10.25 -22.20
CA VAL A 128 -7.77 11.47 -21.44
C VAL A 128 -9.27 11.77 -21.50
N SER A 129 -9.97 11.35 -22.58
CA SER A 129 -11.43 11.46 -22.70
C SER A 129 -12.17 10.61 -21.66
N ASP A 130 -11.65 9.40 -21.36
CA ASP A 130 -12.28 8.43 -20.50
C ASP A 130 -11.88 8.64 -19.01
N SER A 131 -10.72 9.26 -18.80
CA SER A 131 -10.16 9.59 -17.50
C SER A 131 -9.75 11.07 -17.44
N PRO A 132 -10.71 12.01 -17.36
CA PRO A 132 -10.42 13.46 -17.47
C PRO A 132 -9.48 14.00 -16.39
N TYR A 133 -9.40 13.35 -15.22
CA TYR A 133 -8.50 13.73 -14.14
C TYR A 133 -7.01 13.59 -14.52
N LEU A 134 -6.65 12.80 -15.54
CA LEU A 134 -5.29 12.75 -16.07
C LEU A 134 -4.76 14.13 -16.47
N LYS A 135 -5.63 15.06 -16.85
CA LYS A 135 -5.25 16.45 -17.15
C LYS A 135 -4.65 17.19 -15.95
N ASN A 136 -5.01 16.77 -14.74
CA ASN A 136 -4.49 17.37 -13.51
C ASN A 136 -3.10 16.85 -13.16
N HIS A 137 -2.62 15.81 -13.86
CA HIS A 137 -1.35 15.14 -13.60
C HIS A 137 -0.28 15.40 -14.67
N ILE A 138 -0.47 16.45 -15.49
CA ILE A 138 0.57 16.88 -16.44
C ILE A 138 1.82 17.29 -15.66
N ASN A 139 2.99 16.84 -16.11
CA ASN A 139 4.29 16.95 -15.44
C ASN A 139 4.44 16.09 -14.16
N SER A 140 3.44 15.28 -13.80
CA SER A 140 3.58 14.25 -12.77
C SER A 140 4.11 12.95 -13.38
N ASP A 141 4.60 12.06 -12.52
CA ASP A 141 4.94 10.71 -12.93
C ASP A 141 3.70 9.81 -12.82
N ILE A 142 3.49 8.94 -13.80
CA ILE A 142 2.37 7.99 -13.84
C ILE A 142 2.93 6.57 -13.95
N ILE A 143 2.39 5.64 -13.18
CA ILE A 143 2.74 4.23 -13.29
C ILE A 143 1.56 3.48 -13.91
N THR A 144 1.83 2.68 -14.95
CA THR A 144 0.84 1.83 -15.61
C THR A 144 1.32 0.37 -15.61
N THR A 145 0.41 -0.55 -15.94
CA THR A 145 0.79 -1.88 -16.44
C THR A 145 1.16 -1.82 -17.93
N SER A 146 1.64 -2.95 -18.46
CA SER A 146 1.97 -3.06 -19.89
C SER A 146 0.77 -3.32 -20.82
N GLY A 147 -0.42 -3.61 -20.26
CA GLY A 147 -1.67 -3.76 -21.01
C GLY A 147 -2.31 -5.15 -20.97
N THR A 148 -1.62 -6.16 -20.45
CA THR A 148 -2.11 -7.55 -20.41
C THR A 148 -2.53 -8.01 -19.01
N THR A 149 -2.35 -7.16 -17.99
CA THR A 149 -2.66 -7.47 -16.61
C THR A 149 -3.29 -6.28 -15.90
N LEU A 150 -3.89 -6.53 -14.73
CA LEU A 150 -4.12 -5.51 -13.72
C LEU A 150 -2.79 -4.89 -13.29
N LEU A 151 -2.77 -3.62 -12.88
CA LEU A 151 -1.58 -3.05 -12.21
C LEU A 151 -1.54 -3.45 -10.73
N GLY A 152 -2.68 -3.47 -10.06
CA GLY A 152 -2.79 -3.73 -8.62
C GLY A 152 -2.43 -2.51 -7.76
N ALA A 153 -2.73 -1.30 -8.26
CA ALA A 153 -2.55 -0.07 -7.49
C ALA A 153 -3.48 -0.04 -6.29
N ASP A 154 -4.67 -0.54 -6.46
CA ASP A 154 -5.59 -0.93 -5.42
C ASP A 154 -5.21 -2.34 -4.92
N ASP A 155 -4.69 -2.53 -3.67
CA ASP A 155 -4.31 -1.41 -2.77
C ASP A 155 -2.81 -1.45 -2.44
N LYS A 156 -1.98 -1.97 -3.34
CA LYS A 156 -0.51 -1.99 -3.14
C LYS A 156 0.09 -0.58 -3.08
N SER A 157 -0.64 0.44 -3.52
CA SER A 157 -0.25 1.84 -3.34
C SER A 157 -0.36 2.26 -1.87
N GLY A 158 -1.46 1.92 -1.21
CA GLY A 158 -1.64 2.12 0.23
C GLY A 158 -0.62 1.33 1.04
N VAL A 159 -0.37 0.07 0.66
CA VAL A 159 0.71 -0.74 1.28
C VAL A 159 2.06 -0.05 1.16
N ALA A 160 2.44 0.43 -0.03
CA ALA A 160 3.72 1.11 -0.25
C ALA A 160 3.81 2.42 0.55
N ALA A 161 2.71 3.19 0.61
CA ALA A 161 2.64 4.43 1.37
C ALA A 161 2.85 4.20 2.88
N ILE A 162 2.18 3.19 3.46
CA ILE A 162 2.34 2.82 4.88
C ILE A 162 3.78 2.39 5.17
N MET A 163 4.36 1.55 4.31
CA MET A 163 5.74 1.06 4.49
C MET A 163 6.77 2.20 4.40
N GLU A 164 6.57 3.14 3.50
CA GLU A 164 7.47 4.29 3.38
C GLU A 164 7.31 5.27 4.54
N ALA A 165 6.08 5.49 5.01
CA ALA A 165 5.81 6.29 6.21
C ALA A 165 6.45 5.66 7.47
N ALA A 166 6.38 4.33 7.59
CA ALA A 166 7.03 3.59 8.68
C ALA A 166 8.55 3.78 8.65
N LEU A 167 9.18 3.58 7.48
CA LEU A 167 10.61 3.81 7.31
C LEU A 167 11.00 5.24 7.66
N PHE A 168 10.22 6.21 7.18
CA PHE A 168 10.45 7.62 7.45
C PHE A 168 10.42 7.93 8.95
N LEU A 169 9.45 7.41 9.70
CA LEU A 169 9.36 7.62 11.15
C LEU A 169 10.54 7.01 11.90
N ILE A 170 10.96 5.81 11.52
CA ILE A 170 12.14 5.15 12.10
C ILE A 170 13.42 5.97 11.87
N GLN A 171 13.57 6.55 10.68
CA GLN A 171 14.74 7.37 10.32
C GLN A 171 14.71 8.77 10.92
N ASN A 172 13.55 9.24 11.39
CA ASN A 172 13.36 10.59 11.92
C ASN A 172 12.83 10.60 13.37
N PRO A 173 13.59 10.10 14.36
CA PRO A 173 13.12 9.94 15.74
C PRO A 173 12.81 11.26 16.47
N ALA A 174 13.14 12.39 15.87
CA ALA A 174 12.75 13.71 16.36
C ALA A 174 11.25 13.98 16.20
N ILE A 175 10.57 13.29 15.27
CA ILE A 175 9.12 13.36 15.07
C ILE A 175 8.46 12.57 16.19
N LYS A 176 7.76 13.26 17.08
CA LYS A 176 7.11 12.64 18.24
C LYS A 176 5.75 12.09 17.89
N HIS A 177 5.50 10.82 18.22
CA HIS A 177 4.26 10.11 17.99
C HIS A 177 3.90 9.17 19.14
N GLY A 178 2.64 8.77 19.24
CA GLY A 178 2.17 7.66 20.07
C GLY A 178 2.49 6.31 19.42
N ASP A 179 1.96 5.23 19.99
CA ASP A 179 2.04 3.92 19.34
C ASP A 179 1.29 3.97 18.00
N ILE A 180 1.94 3.46 16.95
CA ILE A 180 1.36 3.34 15.63
C ILE A 180 1.31 1.85 15.28
N LYS A 181 0.12 1.36 14.99
CA LYS A 181 -0.12 0.00 14.49
C LYS A 181 -0.16 0.01 12.97
N ILE A 182 0.34 -1.06 12.39
CA ILE A 182 0.25 -1.34 10.96
C ILE A 182 -0.48 -2.66 10.81
N LEU A 183 -1.47 -2.70 9.92
CA LEU A 183 -2.21 -3.89 9.58
C LEU A 183 -2.27 -4.03 8.06
N PHE A 184 -1.79 -5.16 7.54
CA PHE A 184 -2.06 -5.53 6.15
C PHE A 184 -2.97 -6.75 6.11
N THR A 185 -4.02 -6.67 5.29
CA THR A 185 -5.10 -7.66 5.26
C THR A 185 -5.13 -8.41 3.92
N PRO A 186 -5.42 -9.71 3.91
CA PRO A 186 -5.81 -10.44 2.71
C PRO A 186 -7.30 -10.29 2.43
N ASP A 187 -7.77 -10.71 1.25
CA ASP A 187 -9.17 -10.97 0.87
C ASP A 187 -10.14 -9.78 1.01
N GLU A 188 -9.64 -8.54 0.90
CA GLU A 188 -10.50 -7.36 0.89
C GLU A 188 -11.43 -7.37 -0.33
N GLU A 189 -10.89 -7.64 -1.52
CA GLU A 189 -11.56 -7.63 -2.81
C GLU A 189 -12.70 -8.67 -2.97
N VAL A 190 -12.77 -9.60 -2.03
CA VAL A 190 -13.86 -10.58 -1.91
C VAL A 190 -14.70 -10.36 -0.65
N GLY A 191 -14.55 -9.18 -0.01
CA GLY A 191 -15.35 -8.76 1.16
C GLY A 191 -15.00 -9.49 2.46
N GLN A 192 -13.80 -10.07 2.58
CA GLN A 192 -13.38 -10.82 3.76
C GLN A 192 -12.16 -10.23 4.48
N GLY A 193 -11.73 -9.03 4.10
CA GLY A 193 -10.51 -8.38 4.62
C GLY A 193 -10.41 -8.32 6.16
N THR A 194 -11.53 -8.23 6.86
CA THR A 194 -11.53 -8.17 8.34
C THR A 194 -11.95 -9.47 9.02
N ALA A 195 -12.28 -10.53 8.26
CA ALA A 195 -12.94 -11.73 8.78
C ALA A 195 -12.15 -12.45 9.89
N LYS A 196 -10.82 -12.40 9.88
CA LYS A 196 -9.93 -13.07 10.82
C LYS A 196 -8.97 -12.13 11.56
N VAL A 197 -9.21 -10.82 11.52
CA VAL A 197 -8.37 -9.86 12.24
C VAL A 197 -8.44 -10.12 13.76
N ASP A 198 -7.28 -10.32 14.39
CA ASP A 198 -7.18 -10.35 15.84
C ASP A 198 -7.19 -8.93 16.42
N MET A 199 -8.38 -8.46 16.77
CA MET A 199 -8.57 -7.11 17.31
C MET A 199 -7.86 -6.89 18.65
N LYS A 200 -7.62 -7.96 19.44
CA LYS A 200 -6.89 -7.85 20.70
C LYS A 200 -5.40 -7.64 20.45
N LYS A 201 -4.84 -8.39 19.50
CA LYS A 201 -3.46 -8.25 19.07
C LYS A 201 -3.23 -6.88 18.42
N LEU A 202 -4.16 -6.42 17.59
CA LEU A 202 -4.11 -5.09 16.97
C LEU A 202 -4.09 -3.99 18.03
N GLY A 203 -5.04 -3.99 18.95
CA GLY A 203 -5.09 -3.10 20.11
C GLY A 203 -5.16 -1.61 19.79
N ALA A 204 -5.56 -1.23 18.56
CA ALA A 204 -5.69 0.16 18.14
C ALA A 204 -6.97 0.81 18.70
N THR A 205 -6.90 2.10 19.00
CA THR A 205 -8.06 2.92 19.37
C THR A 205 -8.84 3.39 18.16
N TYR A 206 -8.11 3.78 17.11
CA TYR A 206 -8.65 4.23 15.82
C TYR A 206 -7.88 3.58 14.69
N GLY A 207 -8.56 3.30 13.57
CA GLY A 207 -7.97 2.80 12.33
C GLY A 207 -8.28 3.72 11.16
N TYR A 208 -7.30 3.85 10.27
CA TYR A 208 -7.42 4.52 8.99
C TYR A 208 -7.03 3.54 7.90
N THR A 209 -7.96 3.27 6.98
CA THR A 209 -7.66 2.47 5.79
C THR A 209 -7.18 3.41 4.69
N LEU A 210 -6.02 3.09 4.13
CA LEU A 210 -5.53 3.68 2.89
C LEU A 210 -6.01 2.75 1.78
N ASP A 211 -6.76 3.28 0.84
CA ASP A 211 -7.39 2.47 -0.20
C ASP A 211 -7.56 3.30 -1.47
N GLY A 212 -7.82 2.65 -2.62
CA GLY A 212 -8.05 3.29 -3.88
C GLY A 212 -9.24 4.24 -3.85
N GLY A 213 -9.16 5.34 -4.59
CA GLY A 213 -10.20 6.35 -4.64
C GLY A 213 -9.92 7.43 -5.67
N GLU A 214 -10.74 8.48 -5.66
CA GLU A 214 -10.48 9.67 -6.47
C GLU A 214 -9.22 10.38 -5.96
N ALA A 215 -8.39 10.88 -6.89
CA ALA A 215 -7.26 11.70 -6.54
C ALA A 215 -7.76 13.00 -5.88
N GLY A 216 -7.49 13.12 -4.57
CA GLY A 216 -7.92 14.22 -3.71
C GLY A 216 -6.97 15.42 -3.71
#